data_1b4be62bdd083bdee94889ea1d2f34c0
#
_entry.id   1b4be62bdd083bdee94889ea1d2f34c0
#
_cell.length_a   1.000
_cell.length_b   1.000
_cell.length_c   1.000
_cell.angle_alpha   90.00
_cell.angle_beta   90.00
_cell.angle_gamma   90.00
#
_symmetry.space_group_name_H-M   'P 1'
#
loop_
_entity.id
_entity.type
_entity.pdbx_description
1 polymer ?
#
loop_
_entity_poly.entity_id
_entity_poly.type
_entity_poly.pdbx_seq_one_letter_code
_entity_poly.pdbx_strand_id
1 'polypeptide(L)'
;MEAIQTLQLMPVHRTNIQIQPFNQPKFEIELPVETVEAEIIDSRRENKRLPFIEANTKEATLLHLKEDCVVPVFSKDNEITISHPSFIETVWEAANQVFPNERIEEPLIRTSHVIKGRTPEAIHKPVKDLLDEDKTIYYERMMFCFEIPTIHEDIEGNRLNLTIGGVRAYNHENLYSKKGVEKFKVFIGFKNMVCCNMCVSSDGYKSELKVMSTADLFSSVMRLFQEYNIAKHLYYMSAYKDSYMTESQFAQFLGKSRLYQYLPIEQKKRLPQMLMTDTQIGLVAKSYYNDDNFALPENQSAISMWNVYNLLTGANKSSYIDNFLDRSLNATQLTEGLNKALYGLSLIHISEPTRPY
;
A
#
# COMPACT_ATOMS: atom_id res chain seq x y z
N MET A 1 46.05 -1.41 -27.04
CA MET A 1 46.21 -1.22 -25.59
C MET A 1 45.73 0.18 -25.29
N GLU A 2 44.44 0.35 -25.08
CA GLU A 2 43.86 1.64 -24.71
C GLU A 2 43.47 1.60 -23.23
N ALA A 3 43.85 2.67 -22.54
CA ALA A 3 43.76 2.77 -21.11
C ALA A 3 42.31 2.95 -20.65
N ILE A 4 41.91 2.09 -19.74
CA ILE A 4 40.66 2.21 -18.98
C ILE A 4 40.82 3.38 -17.99
N GLN A 5 40.17 4.50 -18.25
CA GLN A 5 40.09 5.58 -17.28
C GLN A 5 39.12 5.18 -16.16
N THR A 6 39.69 4.97 -15.00
CA THR A 6 38.94 4.73 -13.76
C THR A 6 38.30 6.04 -13.30
N LEU A 7 36.96 6.10 -13.36
CA LEU A 7 36.20 7.20 -12.76
C LEU A 7 36.29 7.12 -11.24
N GLN A 8 37.03 8.05 -10.64
CA GLN A 8 37.05 8.25 -9.21
C GLN A 8 35.72 8.86 -8.75
N LEU A 9 35.01 8.11 -7.95
CA LEU A 9 33.81 8.59 -7.23
C LEU A 9 34.28 9.59 -6.16
N MET A 10 33.80 10.83 -6.25
CA MET A 10 33.97 11.81 -5.18
C MET A 10 33.17 11.39 -3.94
N PRO A 11 33.74 11.53 -2.73
CA PRO A 11 33.04 11.18 -1.50
C PRO A 11 31.93 12.20 -1.22
N VAL A 12 30.70 11.70 -1.16
CA VAL A 12 29.57 12.46 -0.62
C VAL A 12 29.80 12.69 0.87
N HIS A 13 29.79 13.93 1.31
CA HIS A 13 29.87 14.30 2.72
C HIS A 13 28.75 13.59 3.50
N ARG A 14 29.13 12.64 4.35
CA ARG A 14 28.26 12.08 5.36
C ARG A 14 27.95 13.15 6.41
N THR A 15 26.77 13.70 6.40
CA THR A 15 26.23 14.38 7.56
C THR A 15 25.85 13.29 8.56
N ASN A 16 26.64 13.11 9.60
CA ASN A 16 26.31 12.27 10.74
C ASN A 16 25.14 12.90 11.46
N ILE A 17 23.94 12.40 11.24
CA ILE A 17 22.80 12.68 12.10
C ILE A 17 22.97 11.79 13.33
N GLN A 18 23.56 12.35 14.39
CA GLN A 18 23.48 11.75 15.71
C GLN A 18 22.06 11.99 16.23
N ILE A 19 21.29 10.91 16.38
CA ILE A 19 20.04 10.94 17.12
C ILE A 19 20.39 11.11 18.60
N GLN A 20 20.29 12.33 19.10
CA GLN A 20 20.32 12.59 20.54
C GLN A 20 18.94 12.28 21.14
N PRO A 21 18.88 11.68 22.35
CA PRO A 21 17.62 11.47 23.03
C PRO A 21 17.00 12.84 23.38
N PHE A 22 15.75 13.01 23.03
CA PHE A 22 14.97 14.23 23.23
C PHE A 22 14.66 14.40 24.71
N ASN A 23 15.37 15.30 25.38
CA ASN A 23 15.02 15.77 26.72
C ASN A 23 13.82 16.71 26.60
N GLN A 24 12.68 16.30 27.14
CA GLN A 24 11.51 17.15 27.28
C GLN A 24 11.78 18.29 28.27
N PRO A 25 11.59 19.55 27.92
CA PRO A 25 11.47 20.62 28.91
C PRO A 25 10.08 20.56 29.56
N LYS A 26 10.05 20.42 30.87
CA LYS A 26 8.85 20.65 31.67
C LYS A 26 8.53 22.18 31.64
N PHE A 27 7.47 22.52 30.92
CA PHE A 27 6.84 23.82 31.08
C PHE A 27 5.59 23.65 31.93
N GLU A 28 5.64 24.12 33.18
CA GLU A 28 4.45 24.43 33.97
C GLU A 28 3.92 25.78 33.46
N ILE A 29 2.78 25.75 32.77
CA ILE A 29 2.03 26.97 32.44
C ILE A 29 0.79 26.98 33.31
N GLU A 30 0.77 27.84 34.28
CA GLU A 30 -0.46 28.24 34.98
C GLU A 30 -1.33 29.03 33.99
N LEU A 31 -2.47 28.47 33.61
CA LEU A 31 -3.49 29.14 32.81
C LEU A 31 -4.52 29.79 33.77
N PRO A 32 -4.90 31.06 33.56
CA PRO A 32 -6.02 31.64 34.30
C PRO A 32 -7.33 30.99 33.86
N VAL A 33 -8.14 30.62 34.84
CA VAL A 33 -9.48 30.08 34.65
C VAL A 33 -10.41 31.21 34.25
N GLU A 34 -10.62 31.45 32.97
CA GLU A 34 -11.77 32.17 32.46
C GLU A 34 -12.82 31.13 32.02
N THR A 35 -13.94 31.16 32.73
CA THR A 35 -15.15 30.40 32.36
C THR A 35 -15.75 31.03 31.11
N VAL A 36 -15.44 30.43 29.95
CA VAL A 36 -16.17 30.69 28.72
C VAL A 36 -17.17 29.56 28.57
N GLU A 37 -18.44 29.89 28.62
CA GLU A 37 -19.52 28.97 28.21
C GLU A 37 -19.28 28.58 26.77
N ALA A 38 -18.78 27.38 26.58
CA ALA A 38 -18.62 26.82 25.24
C ALA A 38 -19.99 26.44 24.71
N GLU A 39 -20.48 27.19 23.74
CA GLU A 39 -21.52 26.71 22.83
C GLU A 39 -21.05 25.37 22.24
N ILE A 40 -21.76 24.30 22.55
CA ILE A 40 -21.59 22.99 21.94
C ILE A 40 -22.05 23.13 20.50
N ILE A 41 -21.16 23.59 19.65
CA ILE A 41 -21.30 23.45 18.20
C ILE A 41 -21.13 21.97 17.94
N ASP A 42 -22.26 21.31 17.63
CA ASP A 42 -22.32 19.92 17.15
C ASP A 42 -21.55 19.80 15.83
N SER A 43 -20.24 19.72 15.93
CA SER A 43 -19.34 19.51 14.80
C SER A 43 -19.24 18.02 14.48
N ARG A 44 -20.36 17.32 14.37
CA ARG A 44 -20.45 16.08 13.61
C ARG A 44 -20.46 16.39 12.11
N ARG A 45 -19.50 17.15 11.65
CA ARG A 45 -18.99 16.95 10.30
C ARG A 45 -18.20 15.64 10.38
N GLU A 46 -18.85 14.55 10.03
CA GLU A 46 -18.16 13.32 9.62
C GLU A 46 -17.07 13.75 8.62
N ASN A 47 -15.85 13.85 9.08
CA ASN A 47 -14.67 13.91 8.21
C ASN A 47 -14.64 12.56 7.52
N LYS A 48 -15.36 12.47 6.41
CA LYS A 48 -15.40 11.29 5.57
C LYS A 48 -14.01 11.10 5.03
N ARG A 49 -13.17 10.36 5.77
CA ARG A 49 -11.80 10.06 5.36
C ARG A 49 -11.87 9.43 3.98
N LEU A 50 -11.13 9.96 3.03
CA LEU A 50 -11.06 9.38 1.70
C LEU A 50 -10.60 7.91 1.82
N PRO A 51 -11.24 6.98 1.11
CA PRO A 51 -10.84 5.60 1.17
C PRO A 51 -9.47 5.40 0.52
N PHE A 52 -8.63 4.54 1.10
CA PHE A 52 -7.35 4.16 0.50
C PHE A 52 -7.50 3.21 -0.70
N ILE A 53 -8.67 2.58 -0.85
CA ILE A 53 -9.09 1.76 -1.99
C ILE A 53 -10.55 2.06 -2.30
N GLU A 54 -10.85 2.33 -3.58
CA GLU A 54 -12.17 2.79 -4.02
C GLU A 54 -12.96 1.70 -4.74
N ALA A 55 -12.28 0.72 -5.34
CA ALA A 55 -12.92 -0.33 -6.12
C ALA A 55 -13.84 -1.18 -5.23
N ASN A 56 -15.09 -1.33 -5.62
CA ASN A 56 -16.12 -2.29 -5.13
C ASN A 56 -15.89 -2.84 -3.71
N THR A 57 -15.48 -2.00 -2.77
CA THR A 57 -15.20 -2.36 -1.40
C THR A 57 -16.14 -1.65 -0.44
N LYS A 58 -16.38 -2.27 0.71
CA LYS A 58 -17.13 -1.69 1.82
C LYS A 58 -16.21 -1.58 3.04
N GLU A 59 -16.47 -0.58 3.85
CA GLU A 59 -15.87 -0.48 5.16
C GLU A 59 -16.47 -1.52 6.09
N ALA A 60 -15.64 -2.13 6.91
CA ALA A 60 -16.06 -3.08 7.93
C ALA A 60 -15.33 -2.77 9.24
N THR A 61 -15.95 -3.08 10.37
CA THR A 61 -15.32 -2.98 11.68
C THR A 61 -14.72 -4.32 12.09
N LEU A 62 -13.68 -4.28 12.92
CA LEU A 62 -13.08 -5.51 13.47
C LEU A 62 -14.10 -6.29 14.30
N LEU A 63 -14.98 -5.60 15.03
CA LEU A 63 -16.05 -6.20 15.81
C LEU A 63 -16.99 -7.01 14.92
N HIS A 64 -17.48 -6.40 13.81
CA HIS A 64 -18.32 -7.08 12.84
C HIS A 64 -17.65 -8.34 12.27
N LEU A 65 -16.35 -8.27 11.95
CA LEU A 65 -15.63 -9.44 11.45
C LEU A 65 -15.47 -10.56 12.50
N LYS A 66 -15.48 -10.21 13.80
CA LYS A 66 -15.38 -11.19 14.91
C LYS A 66 -16.70 -11.84 15.24
N GLU A 67 -17.77 -11.05 15.31
CA GLU A 67 -19.03 -11.47 15.86
C GLU A 67 -20.00 -12.01 14.81
N ASP A 68 -20.02 -11.40 13.62
CA ASP A 68 -21.02 -11.70 12.60
C ASP A 68 -20.50 -12.58 11.47
N CYS A 69 -19.16 -12.72 11.33
CA CYS A 69 -18.57 -13.41 10.19
C CYS A 69 -18.06 -14.79 10.58
N VAL A 70 -18.53 -15.81 9.88
CA VAL A 70 -18.06 -17.19 10.01
C VAL A 70 -17.55 -17.67 8.66
N VAL A 71 -16.26 -18.01 8.60
CA VAL A 71 -15.66 -18.60 7.39
C VAL A 71 -15.94 -20.10 7.39
N PRO A 72 -16.66 -20.62 6.39
CA PRO A 72 -16.92 -22.04 6.33
C PRO A 72 -15.63 -22.79 5.94
N VAL A 73 -15.09 -23.57 6.87
CA VAL A 73 -13.96 -24.46 6.63
C VAL A 73 -14.49 -25.87 6.39
N PHE A 74 -14.45 -26.32 5.14
CA PHE A 74 -15.14 -27.55 4.75
C PHE A 74 -14.32 -28.83 4.91
N SER A 75 -13.03 -28.80 5.25
CA SER A 75 -12.24 -30.02 5.14
C SER A 75 -10.92 -30.10 5.90
N LYS A 76 -10.65 -29.19 6.82
CA LYS A 76 -9.44 -29.34 7.65
C LYS A 76 -9.75 -30.21 8.86
N ASP A 77 -9.22 -31.43 8.86
CA ASP A 77 -9.23 -32.28 10.06
C ASP A 77 -8.48 -31.53 11.19
N ASN A 78 -9.22 -30.86 12.09
CA ASN A 78 -8.73 -30.20 13.32
C ASN A 78 -7.80 -28.97 13.13
N GLU A 79 -7.55 -28.48 11.92
CA GLU A 79 -6.77 -27.24 11.72
C GLU A 79 -7.70 -26.04 11.54
N ILE A 80 -7.53 -25.06 12.40
CA ILE A 80 -8.29 -23.79 12.33
C ILE A 80 -7.66 -22.93 11.23
N THR A 81 -8.46 -22.55 10.23
CA THR A 81 -8.05 -21.52 9.25
C THR A 81 -7.86 -20.19 9.97
N ILE A 82 -6.75 -19.49 9.70
CA ILE A 82 -6.52 -18.15 10.23
C ILE A 82 -7.62 -17.23 9.68
N SER A 83 -8.48 -16.71 10.54
CA SER A 83 -9.57 -15.83 10.13
C SER A 83 -9.08 -14.43 9.78
N HIS A 84 -9.93 -13.59 9.16
CA HIS A 84 -9.61 -12.17 8.96
C HIS A 84 -9.29 -11.44 10.26
N PRO A 85 -10.09 -11.57 11.35
CA PRO A 85 -9.73 -11.00 12.65
C PRO A 85 -8.40 -11.48 13.18
N SER A 86 -8.15 -12.80 13.16
CA SER A 86 -6.87 -13.37 13.65
C SER A 86 -5.67 -12.85 12.87
N PHE A 87 -5.83 -12.62 11.54
CA PHE A 87 -4.78 -12.02 10.73
C PHE A 87 -4.50 -10.56 11.15
N ILE A 88 -5.54 -9.75 11.32
CA ILE A 88 -5.39 -8.36 11.76
C ILE A 88 -4.72 -8.29 13.12
N GLU A 89 -5.19 -9.10 14.08
CA GLU A 89 -4.65 -9.14 15.45
C GLU A 89 -3.20 -9.59 15.49
N THR A 90 -2.84 -10.62 14.71
CA THR A 90 -1.46 -11.09 14.62
C THR A 90 -0.51 -10.01 14.09
N VAL A 91 -0.93 -9.28 13.05
CA VAL A 91 -0.12 -8.18 12.50
C VAL A 91 -0.06 -7.00 13.46
N TRP A 92 -1.15 -6.71 14.16
CA TRP A 92 -1.20 -5.68 15.21
C TRP A 92 -0.25 -6.00 16.37
N GLU A 93 -0.25 -7.25 16.85
CA GLU A 93 0.65 -7.69 17.91
C GLU A 93 2.11 -7.58 17.49
N ALA A 94 2.44 -8.01 16.27
CA ALA A 94 3.78 -7.87 15.72
C ALA A 94 4.21 -6.39 15.62
N ALA A 95 3.30 -5.50 15.20
CA ALA A 95 3.57 -4.08 15.13
C ALA A 95 3.84 -3.47 16.51
N ASN A 96 3.03 -3.80 17.53
CA ASN A 96 3.25 -3.35 18.91
C ASN A 96 4.60 -3.84 19.47
N GLN A 97 5.05 -5.03 19.07
CA GLN A 97 6.33 -5.56 19.54
C GLN A 97 7.52 -4.87 18.85
N VAL A 98 7.40 -4.47 17.58
CA VAL A 98 8.46 -3.75 16.87
C VAL A 98 8.48 -2.26 17.19
N PHE A 99 7.32 -1.68 17.47
CA PHE A 99 7.12 -0.26 17.76
C PHE A 99 6.49 -0.04 19.16
N PRO A 100 7.14 -0.49 20.25
CA PRO A 100 6.52 -0.59 21.57
C PRO A 100 6.14 0.74 22.22
N ASN A 101 6.72 1.86 21.75
CA ASN A 101 6.49 3.20 22.30
C ASN A 101 5.63 4.07 21.38
N GLU A 102 5.16 3.49 20.28
CA GLU A 102 4.43 4.24 19.27
C GLU A 102 2.93 4.01 19.41
N ARG A 103 2.17 5.05 19.11
CA ARG A 103 0.72 4.94 19.04
C ARG A 103 0.32 4.34 17.70
N ILE A 104 -0.32 3.18 17.74
CA ILE A 104 -0.89 2.52 16.57
C ILE A 104 -2.38 2.83 16.54
N GLU A 105 -2.85 3.45 15.46
CA GLU A 105 -4.27 3.77 15.28
C GLU A 105 -5.10 2.51 14.97
N GLU A 106 -6.40 2.57 15.20
CA GLU A 106 -7.31 1.47 14.88
C GLU A 106 -7.26 1.09 13.40
N PRO A 107 -7.42 -0.21 13.08
CA PRO A 107 -7.36 -0.67 11.69
C PRO A 107 -8.51 -0.10 10.85
N LEU A 108 -8.14 0.47 9.70
CA LEU A 108 -9.08 0.76 8.62
C LEU A 108 -9.24 -0.51 7.79
N ILE A 109 -10.45 -1.05 7.72
CA ILE A 109 -10.71 -2.34 7.08
C ILE A 109 -11.63 -2.13 5.87
N ARG A 110 -11.25 -2.71 4.74
CA ARG A 110 -12.04 -2.73 3.50
C ARG A 110 -12.25 -4.17 3.08
N THR A 111 -13.50 -4.51 2.79
CA THR A 111 -13.91 -5.86 2.41
C THR A 111 -14.54 -5.87 1.02
N SER A 112 -14.49 -7.00 0.35
CA SER A 112 -15.22 -7.25 -0.89
C SER A 112 -16.73 -7.39 -0.62
N HIS A 113 -17.47 -7.87 -1.61
CA HIS A 113 -18.87 -8.25 -1.41
C HIS A 113 -19.01 -9.39 -0.39
N VAL A 114 -20.12 -9.37 0.34
CA VAL A 114 -20.44 -10.41 1.31
C VAL A 114 -20.85 -11.70 0.59
N ILE A 115 -20.33 -12.82 1.09
CA ILE A 115 -20.76 -14.15 0.68
C ILE A 115 -21.67 -14.72 1.77
N LYS A 116 -22.81 -15.25 1.35
CA LYS A 116 -23.74 -15.94 2.24
C LYS A 116 -23.39 -17.43 2.27
N GLY A 117 -23.18 -17.95 3.46
CA GLY A 117 -22.84 -19.35 3.71
C GLY A 117 -23.85 -20.01 4.66
N ARG A 118 -23.47 -21.17 5.14
CA ARG A 118 -24.19 -21.93 6.16
C ARG A 118 -23.19 -22.37 7.22
N THR A 119 -23.67 -22.56 8.46
CA THR A 119 -22.85 -23.21 9.48
C THR A 119 -22.50 -24.65 9.07
N PRO A 120 -21.41 -25.23 9.54
CA PRO A 120 -21.04 -26.62 9.24
C PRO A 120 -22.17 -27.62 9.54
N GLU A 121 -22.94 -27.39 10.61
CA GLU A 121 -24.05 -28.23 11.04
C GLU A 121 -25.24 -28.16 10.10
N ALA A 122 -25.39 -27.04 9.40
CA ALA A 122 -26.50 -26.77 8.49
C ALA A 122 -26.22 -27.10 7.03
N ILE A 123 -25.04 -27.61 6.69
CA ILE A 123 -24.64 -27.90 5.30
C ILE A 123 -25.65 -28.78 4.57
N HIS A 124 -26.18 -29.79 5.27
CA HIS A 124 -27.12 -30.77 4.70
C HIS A 124 -28.59 -30.39 4.87
N LYS A 125 -28.90 -29.29 5.57
CA LYS A 125 -30.28 -28.82 5.73
C LYS A 125 -30.84 -28.32 4.39
N PRO A 126 -32.08 -28.70 4.02
CA PRO A 126 -32.78 -28.11 2.89
C PRO A 126 -32.94 -26.59 3.09
N VAL A 127 -32.90 -25.81 1.98
CA VAL A 127 -32.96 -24.34 2.05
C VAL A 127 -34.22 -23.83 2.82
N LYS A 128 -35.34 -24.54 2.67
CA LYS A 128 -36.62 -24.21 3.34
C LYS A 128 -36.61 -24.40 4.86
N ASP A 129 -35.65 -25.21 5.35
CA ASP A 129 -35.57 -25.57 6.78
C ASP A 129 -34.39 -24.82 7.48
N LEU A 130 -33.75 -23.90 6.76
CA LEU A 130 -32.65 -23.08 7.32
C LEU A 130 -33.22 -22.00 8.25
N LEU A 131 -32.80 -22.04 9.49
CA LEU A 131 -32.99 -20.97 10.47
C LEU A 131 -31.99 -19.85 10.26
N ASP A 132 -32.22 -18.69 10.89
CA ASP A 132 -31.29 -17.57 10.77
C ASP A 132 -29.92 -17.88 11.42
N GLU A 133 -29.90 -18.67 12.49
CA GLU A 133 -28.67 -19.18 13.13
C GLU A 133 -27.87 -20.16 12.27
N ASP A 134 -28.49 -20.77 11.27
CA ASP A 134 -27.82 -21.64 10.29
C ASP A 134 -27.13 -20.86 9.17
N LYS A 135 -27.44 -19.57 9.06
CA LYS A 135 -26.93 -18.71 7.99
C LYS A 135 -25.68 -17.98 8.47
N THR A 136 -24.65 -18.00 7.65
CA THR A 136 -23.41 -17.28 7.93
C THR A 136 -23.11 -16.29 6.82
N ILE A 137 -22.35 -15.28 7.15
CA ILE A 137 -21.77 -14.37 6.18
C ILE A 137 -20.24 -14.40 6.33
N TYR A 138 -19.54 -14.18 5.23
CA TYR A 138 -18.13 -13.92 5.26
C TYR A 138 -17.72 -13.06 4.06
N TYR A 139 -16.52 -12.52 4.10
CA TYR A 139 -15.94 -11.75 3.02
C TYR A 139 -14.82 -12.55 2.37
N GLU A 140 -14.90 -12.74 1.04
CA GLU A 140 -13.89 -13.47 0.29
C GLU A 140 -12.52 -12.78 0.34
N ARG A 141 -12.54 -11.44 0.30
CA ARG A 141 -11.33 -10.61 0.28
C ARG A 141 -11.42 -9.51 1.31
N MET A 142 -10.33 -9.29 1.99
CA MET A 142 -10.21 -8.23 2.98
C MET A 142 -8.82 -7.59 2.87
N MET A 143 -8.78 -6.28 2.98
CA MET A 143 -7.58 -5.49 3.19
C MET A 143 -7.76 -4.62 4.42
N PHE A 144 -6.72 -4.53 5.21
CA PHE A 144 -6.66 -3.59 6.33
C PHE A 144 -5.36 -2.82 6.31
N CYS A 145 -5.38 -1.67 6.95
CA CYS A 145 -4.17 -0.95 7.32
C CYS A 145 -4.39 -0.19 8.63
N PHE A 146 -3.32 0.00 9.38
CA PHE A 146 -3.26 0.88 10.52
C PHE A 146 -2.04 1.78 10.43
N GLU A 147 -2.20 2.98 10.95
CA GLU A 147 -1.21 4.06 10.89
C GLU A 147 -0.46 4.15 12.21
N ILE A 148 0.80 4.58 12.12
CA ILE A 148 1.64 4.99 13.24
C ILE A 148 1.99 6.46 13.03
N PRO A 149 1.11 7.40 13.43
CA PRO A 149 1.24 8.82 13.08
C PRO A 149 2.45 9.51 13.70
N THR A 150 3.05 8.91 14.73
CA THR A 150 4.27 9.37 15.39
C THR A 150 5.51 9.19 14.53
N ILE A 151 5.47 8.23 13.59
CA ILE A 151 6.53 8.02 12.59
C ILE A 151 6.02 8.56 11.26
N HIS A 152 6.48 9.74 10.90
CA HIS A 152 6.03 10.43 9.69
C HIS A 152 7.16 11.26 9.06
N GLU A 153 6.93 11.66 7.80
CA GLU A 153 7.78 12.59 7.05
C GLU A 153 6.90 13.49 6.18
N ASP A 154 7.36 14.69 5.91
CA ASP A 154 6.69 15.64 5.02
C ASP A 154 7.47 15.79 3.72
N ILE A 155 6.83 15.45 2.60
CA ILE A 155 7.40 15.60 1.26
C ILE A 155 6.50 16.54 0.45
N GLU A 156 7.01 17.69 0.03
CA GLU A 156 6.28 18.74 -0.69
C GLU A 156 4.91 19.10 -0.04
N GLY A 157 4.90 19.28 1.27
CA GLY A 157 3.68 19.58 2.02
C GLY A 157 2.71 18.40 2.18
N ASN A 158 3.11 17.21 1.77
CA ASN A 158 2.33 15.99 1.96
C ASN A 158 2.87 15.21 3.15
N ARG A 159 2.08 15.11 4.20
CA ARG A 159 2.41 14.27 5.35
C ARG A 159 2.23 12.80 5.01
N LEU A 160 3.27 12.03 5.25
CA LEU A 160 3.33 10.57 5.05
C LEU A 160 3.43 9.90 6.41
N ASN A 161 2.40 9.19 6.84
CA ASN A 161 2.44 8.40 8.07
C ASN A 161 2.92 6.97 7.79
N LEU A 162 3.77 6.43 8.65
CA LEU A 162 4.13 5.02 8.59
C LEU A 162 2.84 4.19 8.71
N THR A 163 2.68 3.23 7.81
CA THR A 163 1.46 2.46 7.67
C THR A 163 1.79 0.99 7.47
N ILE A 164 1.11 0.15 8.21
CA ILE A 164 1.24 -1.30 8.18
C ILE A 164 -0.11 -1.88 7.79
N GLY A 165 -0.10 -2.99 7.05
CA GLY A 165 -1.34 -3.66 6.74
C GLY A 165 -1.15 -4.92 5.93
N GLY A 166 -2.27 -5.46 5.46
CA GLY A 166 -2.22 -6.69 4.69
C GLY A 166 -3.51 -6.98 3.93
N VAL A 167 -3.38 -7.95 3.04
CA VAL A 167 -4.47 -8.47 2.23
C VAL A 167 -4.58 -9.97 2.46
N ARG A 168 -5.81 -10.41 2.62
CA ARG A 168 -6.17 -11.82 2.54
C ARG A 168 -7.30 -12.02 1.55
N ALA A 169 -7.15 -13.05 0.72
CA ALA A 169 -8.14 -13.43 -0.28
C ALA A 169 -8.31 -14.95 -0.27
N TYR A 170 -9.43 -15.42 0.24
CA TYR A 170 -9.71 -16.86 0.34
C TYR A 170 -9.83 -17.56 -1.01
N ASN A 171 -10.17 -16.84 -2.08
CA ASN A 171 -10.21 -17.38 -3.44
C ASN A 171 -8.83 -17.80 -4.00
N HIS A 172 -7.74 -17.35 -3.37
CA HIS A 172 -6.39 -17.77 -3.74
C HIS A 172 -5.94 -19.04 -2.99
N GLU A 173 -6.80 -19.56 -2.11
CA GLU A 173 -6.55 -20.73 -1.30
C GLU A 173 -7.51 -21.86 -1.69
N ASN A 174 -7.03 -23.10 -1.62
CA ASN A 174 -7.91 -24.22 -1.73
C ASN A 174 -8.51 -24.54 -0.35
N LEU A 175 -9.63 -23.92 -0.01
CA LEU A 175 -10.34 -24.12 1.24
C LEU A 175 -10.82 -25.57 1.46
N TYR A 176 -10.77 -26.40 0.41
CA TYR A 176 -11.16 -27.82 0.45
C TYR A 176 -9.95 -28.76 0.61
N SER A 177 -8.73 -28.22 0.66
CA SER A 177 -7.53 -29.02 0.83
C SER A 177 -7.30 -29.35 2.31
N LYS A 178 -7.03 -30.63 2.61
CA LYS A 178 -6.74 -31.12 3.97
C LYS A 178 -5.43 -30.55 4.55
N LYS A 179 -4.49 -30.12 3.69
CA LYS A 179 -3.21 -29.52 4.06
C LYS A 179 -2.93 -28.34 3.16
N GLY A 180 -3.55 -27.21 3.42
CA GLY A 180 -3.31 -25.99 2.65
C GLY A 180 -2.42 -25.03 3.41
N VAL A 181 -1.31 -24.64 2.80
CA VAL A 181 -0.55 -23.48 3.22
C VAL A 181 -1.42 -22.25 2.97
N GLU A 182 -1.64 -21.45 3.98
CA GLU A 182 -2.42 -20.22 3.86
C GLU A 182 -1.54 -19.09 3.30
N LYS A 183 -2.15 -18.21 2.50
CA LYS A 183 -1.44 -17.16 1.79
C LYS A 183 -1.89 -15.79 2.25
N PHE A 184 -0.92 -14.96 2.58
CA PHE A 184 -1.15 -13.58 3.00
C PHE A 184 -0.25 -12.64 2.20
N LYS A 185 -0.72 -11.41 2.02
CA LYS A 185 0.11 -10.29 1.60
C LYS A 185 0.23 -9.35 2.77
N VAL A 186 1.46 -8.96 3.13
CA VAL A 186 1.71 -8.03 4.23
C VAL A 186 2.64 -6.94 3.75
N PHE A 187 2.38 -5.71 4.17
CA PHE A 187 3.23 -4.58 3.86
C PHE A 187 3.48 -3.70 5.08
N ILE A 188 4.61 -3.03 5.04
CA ILE A 188 4.96 -1.87 5.82
C ILE A 188 5.45 -0.80 4.84
N GLY A 189 4.99 0.42 4.96
CA GLY A 189 5.27 1.50 4.04
C GLY A 189 4.70 2.81 4.56
N PHE A 190 4.30 3.70 3.67
CA PHE A 190 3.72 4.99 4.05
C PHE A 190 2.36 5.19 3.40
N LYS A 191 1.54 6.00 4.05
CA LYS A 191 0.28 6.50 3.51
C LYS A 191 0.36 8.02 3.46
N ASN A 192 0.10 8.57 2.27
CA ASN A 192 -0.03 9.99 2.08
C ASN A 192 -1.36 10.47 2.70
N MET A 193 -1.31 11.37 3.64
CA MET A 193 -2.48 11.82 4.39
C MET A 193 -3.38 12.78 3.61
N VAL A 194 -2.87 13.39 2.54
CA VAL A 194 -3.65 14.30 1.67
C VAL A 194 -4.59 13.50 0.76
N CYS A 195 -4.08 12.47 0.12
CA CYS A 195 -4.81 11.69 -0.87
C CYS A 195 -5.08 10.24 -0.48
N CYS A 196 -4.59 9.77 0.66
CA CYS A 196 -4.65 8.37 1.11
C CYS A 196 -3.98 7.34 0.18
N ASN A 197 -3.05 7.78 -0.67
CA ASN A 197 -2.26 6.89 -1.51
C ASN A 197 -1.30 6.05 -0.67
N MET A 198 -1.15 4.76 -1.02
CA MET A 198 -0.22 3.86 -0.36
C MET A 198 1.13 3.84 -1.07
N CYS A 199 2.19 4.13 -0.34
CA CYS A 199 3.58 4.09 -0.78
C CYS A 199 4.22 2.80 -0.28
N VAL A 200 4.49 1.86 -1.17
CA VAL A 200 4.99 0.52 -0.85
C VAL A 200 6.33 0.29 -1.56
N SER A 201 7.35 -0.10 -0.80
CA SER A 201 8.67 -0.44 -1.33
C SER A 201 8.89 -1.95 -1.38
N SER A 202 9.92 -2.39 -2.11
CA SER A 202 10.22 -3.81 -2.29
C SER A 202 10.69 -4.51 -1.00
N ASP A 203 11.35 -3.80 -0.10
CA ASP A 203 11.79 -4.32 1.20
C ASP A 203 10.67 -4.28 2.26
N GLY A 204 9.64 -3.46 2.03
CA GLY A 204 8.46 -3.36 2.88
C GLY A 204 7.28 -4.25 2.46
N TYR A 205 7.44 -5.19 1.52
CA TYR A 205 6.32 -5.95 1.02
C TYR A 205 6.64 -7.43 0.77
N LYS A 206 5.75 -8.29 1.24
CA LYS A 206 5.73 -9.73 0.93
C LYS A 206 4.45 -10.07 0.17
N SER A 207 4.59 -10.36 -1.11
CA SER A 207 3.47 -10.65 -2.04
C SER A 207 2.84 -12.03 -1.82
N GLU A 208 3.57 -12.98 -1.27
CA GLU A 208 3.09 -14.32 -0.97
C GLU A 208 3.77 -14.85 0.29
N LEU A 209 3.18 -14.55 1.44
CA LEU A 209 3.62 -15.07 2.71
C LEU A 209 2.83 -16.36 2.98
N LYS A 210 3.53 -17.49 2.89
CA LYS A 210 2.97 -18.83 3.09
C LYS A 210 3.19 -19.26 4.54
N VAL A 211 2.10 -19.54 5.25
CA VAL A 211 2.16 -19.93 6.65
C VAL A 211 1.22 -21.11 6.93
N MET A 212 1.51 -21.84 8.00
CA MET A 212 0.69 -22.96 8.45
C MET A 212 -0.02 -22.66 9.78
N SER A 213 0.41 -21.61 10.49
CA SER A 213 -0.13 -21.23 11.79
C SER A 213 -0.05 -19.72 12.01
N THR A 214 -0.78 -19.23 13.03
CA THR A 214 -0.66 -17.84 13.48
C THR A 214 0.74 -17.53 14.02
N ALA A 215 1.44 -18.49 14.62
CA ALA A 215 2.81 -18.33 15.09
C ALA A 215 3.80 -18.14 13.94
N ASP A 216 3.61 -18.90 12.84
CA ASP A 216 4.41 -18.72 11.63
C ASP A 216 4.14 -17.36 10.97
N LEU A 217 2.86 -16.96 10.96
CA LEU A 217 2.45 -15.64 10.47
C LEU A 217 3.13 -14.54 11.27
N PHE A 218 3.02 -14.58 12.59
CA PHE A 218 3.63 -13.62 13.51
C PHE A 218 5.15 -13.50 13.28
N SER A 219 5.85 -14.62 13.26
CA SER A 219 7.31 -14.65 13.06
C SER A 219 7.73 -14.06 11.70
N SER A 220 6.94 -14.34 10.66
CA SER A 220 7.21 -13.85 9.30
C SER A 220 6.92 -12.36 9.17
N VAL A 221 5.89 -11.86 9.83
CA VAL A 221 5.55 -10.43 9.89
C VAL A 221 6.61 -9.67 10.68
N MET A 222 7.03 -10.19 11.84
CA MET A 222 8.10 -9.61 12.66
C MET A 222 9.38 -9.41 11.83
N ARG A 223 9.78 -10.45 11.08
CA ARG A 223 10.96 -10.39 10.23
C ARG A 223 10.82 -9.31 9.14
N LEU A 224 9.65 -9.21 8.48
CA LEU A 224 9.40 -8.17 7.49
C LEU A 224 9.59 -6.77 8.09
N PHE A 225 9.02 -6.51 9.26
CA PHE A 225 9.11 -5.20 9.90
C PHE A 225 10.53 -4.85 10.36
N GLN A 226 11.30 -5.84 10.83
CA GLN A 226 12.70 -5.67 11.20
C GLN A 226 13.64 -5.46 10.00
N GLU A 227 13.35 -6.08 8.86
CA GLU A 227 14.12 -5.95 7.63
C GLU A 227 13.82 -4.64 6.86
N TYR A 228 12.67 -4.02 7.11
CA TYR A 228 12.25 -2.81 6.41
C TYR A 228 13.09 -1.60 6.82
N ASN A 229 13.61 -0.90 5.81
CA ASN A 229 14.44 0.29 6.01
C ASN A 229 13.65 1.57 5.74
N ILE A 230 13.07 2.14 6.81
CA ILE A 230 12.29 3.38 6.80
C ILE A 230 13.07 4.53 6.13
N ALA A 231 14.30 4.77 6.56
CA ALA A 231 15.11 5.88 6.09
C ALA A 231 15.44 5.75 4.59
N LYS A 232 15.70 4.54 4.12
CA LYS A 232 15.95 4.26 2.70
C LYS A 232 14.70 4.55 1.85
N HIS A 233 13.52 4.11 2.30
CA HIS A 233 12.28 4.33 1.57
C HIS A 233 11.96 5.84 1.47
N LEU A 234 12.06 6.57 2.59
CA LEU A 234 11.89 8.02 2.63
C LEU A 234 12.89 8.75 1.75
N TYR A 235 14.16 8.33 1.76
CA TYR A 235 15.19 8.92 0.91
C TYR A 235 14.83 8.83 -0.58
N TYR A 236 14.36 7.67 -1.06
CA TYR A 236 13.97 7.53 -2.45
C TYR A 236 12.74 8.37 -2.80
N MET A 237 11.73 8.40 -1.93
CA MET A 237 10.54 9.21 -2.16
C MET A 237 10.87 10.71 -2.16
N SER A 238 11.72 11.17 -1.24
CA SER A 238 12.16 12.57 -1.19
C SER A 238 12.94 12.98 -2.44
N ALA A 239 13.68 12.07 -3.09
CA ALA A 239 14.39 12.37 -4.31
C ALA A 239 13.48 12.62 -5.52
N TYR A 240 12.23 12.17 -5.48
CA TYR A 240 11.28 12.37 -6.57
C TYR A 240 10.88 13.84 -6.78
N LYS A 241 10.92 14.66 -5.74
CA LYS A 241 10.60 16.10 -5.83
C LYS A 241 11.59 16.89 -6.69
N ASP A 242 12.84 16.42 -6.76
CA ASP A 242 13.95 17.12 -7.44
C ASP A 242 14.11 16.70 -8.91
N SER A 243 13.26 15.81 -9.40
CA SER A 243 13.28 15.27 -10.75
C SER A 243 12.00 15.62 -11.48
N TYR A 244 12.10 16.02 -12.74
CA TYR A 244 10.97 16.51 -13.52
C TYR A 244 10.88 15.79 -14.86
N MET A 245 9.66 15.54 -15.30
CA MET A 245 9.31 14.95 -16.58
C MET A 245 8.54 15.97 -17.43
N THR A 246 9.00 16.22 -18.66
CA THR A 246 8.25 17.05 -19.59
C THR A 246 6.96 16.37 -20.03
N GLU A 247 5.98 17.14 -20.52
CA GLU A 247 4.74 16.59 -21.05
C GLU A 247 4.98 15.57 -22.18
N SER A 248 5.94 15.84 -23.07
CA SER A 248 6.32 14.90 -24.13
C SER A 248 6.84 13.57 -23.61
N GLN A 249 7.68 13.61 -22.57
CA GLN A 249 8.21 12.39 -21.92
C GLN A 249 7.07 11.63 -21.20
N PHE A 250 6.17 12.36 -20.54
CA PHE A 250 5.00 11.76 -19.89
C PHE A 250 4.06 11.11 -20.91
N ALA A 251 3.78 11.77 -22.04
CA ALA A 251 2.98 11.23 -23.14
C ALA A 251 3.62 9.95 -23.73
N GLN A 252 4.95 9.94 -23.89
CA GLN A 252 5.69 8.74 -24.32
C GLN A 252 5.55 7.60 -23.30
N PHE A 253 5.67 7.90 -22.01
CA PHE A 253 5.46 6.91 -20.94
C PHE A 253 4.06 6.31 -21.02
N LEU A 254 3.01 7.13 -21.12
CA LEU A 254 1.63 6.66 -21.24
C LEU A 254 1.41 5.78 -22.48
N GLY A 255 1.92 6.23 -23.63
CA GLY A 255 1.84 5.50 -24.89
C GLY A 255 2.51 4.13 -24.81
N LYS A 256 3.72 4.07 -24.28
CA LYS A 256 4.48 2.82 -24.08
C LYS A 256 3.83 1.89 -23.05
N SER A 257 3.27 2.45 -21.99
CA SER A 257 2.53 1.69 -20.98
C SER A 257 1.31 0.97 -21.58
N ARG A 258 0.57 1.64 -22.46
CA ARG A 258 -0.55 1.04 -23.19
C ARG A 258 -0.11 -0.02 -24.20
N LEU A 259 0.99 0.22 -24.93
CA LEU A 259 1.52 -0.74 -25.90
C LEU A 259 2.12 -1.97 -25.23
N TYR A 260 2.52 -1.89 -23.94
CA TYR A 260 3.17 -2.99 -23.23
C TYR A 260 2.37 -4.29 -23.31
N GLN A 261 1.05 -4.26 -23.17
CA GLN A 261 0.23 -5.47 -23.18
C GLN A 261 0.29 -6.24 -24.51
N TYR A 262 0.56 -5.55 -25.61
CA TYR A 262 0.64 -6.12 -26.97
C TYR A 262 2.05 -6.53 -27.37
N LEU A 263 3.06 -6.25 -26.55
CA LEU A 263 4.44 -6.63 -26.84
C LEU A 263 4.62 -8.16 -26.79
N PRO A 264 5.50 -8.72 -27.65
CA PRO A 264 5.95 -10.09 -27.54
C PRO A 264 6.57 -10.38 -26.16
N ILE A 265 6.42 -11.60 -25.68
CA ILE A 265 6.88 -12.03 -24.35
C ILE A 265 8.37 -11.72 -24.15
N GLU A 266 9.20 -11.96 -25.18
CA GLU A 266 10.65 -11.72 -25.11
C GLU A 266 11.00 -10.23 -24.96
N GLN A 267 10.18 -9.33 -25.48
CA GLN A 267 10.34 -7.89 -25.30
C GLN A 267 9.86 -7.48 -23.91
N LYS A 268 8.75 -8.04 -23.42
CA LYS A 268 8.25 -7.79 -22.06
C LYS A 268 9.27 -8.15 -20.98
N LYS A 269 10.02 -9.24 -21.16
CA LYS A 269 11.08 -9.66 -20.22
C LYS A 269 12.21 -8.65 -20.06
N ARG A 270 12.40 -7.76 -21.05
CA ARG A 270 13.45 -6.72 -21.04
C ARG A 270 12.99 -5.39 -20.46
N LEU A 271 11.71 -5.25 -20.18
CA LEU A 271 11.10 -4.04 -19.67
C LEU A 271 10.64 -4.23 -18.23
N PRO A 272 10.54 -3.16 -17.43
CA PRO A 272 9.85 -3.22 -16.16
C PRO A 272 8.43 -3.76 -16.36
N GLN A 273 7.97 -4.59 -15.44
CA GLN A 273 6.62 -5.12 -15.48
C GLN A 273 5.60 -3.97 -15.38
N MET A 274 4.55 -4.01 -16.17
CA MET A 274 3.43 -3.09 -16.13
C MET A 274 2.20 -3.84 -15.60
N LEU A 275 1.81 -3.59 -14.36
CA LEU A 275 0.63 -4.21 -13.73
C LEU A 275 -0.61 -3.32 -13.81
N MET A 276 -0.45 -2.05 -14.19
CA MET A 276 -1.58 -1.15 -14.37
C MET A 276 -2.33 -1.47 -15.66
N THR A 277 -3.66 -1.43 -15.58
CA THR A 277 -4.55 -1.66 -16.71
C THR A 277 -4.67 -0.39 -17.57
N ASP A 278 -5.21 -0.55 -18.79
CA ASP A 278 -5.54 0.58 -19.67
C ASP A 278 -6.44 1.63 -19.01
N THR A 279 -7.41 1.17 -18.22
CA THR A 279 -8.29 2.07 -17.46
C THR A 279 -7.48 2.90 -16.45
N GLN A 280 -6.55 2.28 -15.74
CA GLN A 280 -5.71 2.98 -14.77
C GLN A 280 -4.73 3.96 -15.44
N ILE A 281 -4.12 3.55 -16.55
CA ILE A 281 -3.28 4.47 -17.36
C ILE A 281 -4.13 5.63 -17.94
N GLY A 282 -5.38 5.37 -18.28
CA GLY A 282 -6.33 6.43 -18.66
C GLY A 282 -6.65 7.38 -17.51
N LEU A 283 -6.80 6.87 -16.28
CA LEU A 283 -6.96 7.71 -15.09
C LEU A 283 -5.72 8.56 -14.83
N VAL A 284 -4.52 8.00 -14.93
CA VAL A 284 -3.25 8.73 -14.78
C VAL A 284 -3.18 9.88 -15.82
N ALA A 285 -3.54 9.60 -17.08
CA ALA A 285 -3.57 10.63 -18.13
C ALA A 285 -4.56 11.76 -17.84
N LYS A 286 -5.77 11.41 -17.37
CA LYS A 286 -6.78 12.40 -16.98
C LYS A 286 -6.30 13.23 -15.78
N SER A 287 -5.75 12.59 -14.77
CA SER A 287 -5.32 13.24 -13.53
C SER A 287 -4.10 14.14 -13.74
N TYR A 288 -3.31 13.93 -14.79
CA TYR A 288 -2.20 14.83 -15.16
C TYR A 288 -2.62 16.30 -15.29
N TYR A 289 -3.84 16.55 -15.76
CA TYR A 289 -4.39 17.89 -15.92
C TYR A 289 -5.41 18.29 -14.86
N ASN A 290 -6.04 17.32 -14.18
CA ASN A 290 -7.24 17.57 -13.38
C ASN A 290 -7.16 17.07 -11.94
N ASP A 291 -6.02 16.56 -11.46
CA ASP A 291 -5.90 16.15 -10.06
C ASP A 291 -5.77 17.40 -9.17
N ASP A 292 -6.55 17.46 -8.09
CA ASP A 292 -6.59 18.62 -7.21
C ASP A 292 -5.25 18.90 -6.49
N ASN A 293 -4.38 17.87 -6.35
CA ASN A 293 -3.14 17.96 -5.58
C ASN A 293 -1.88 17.71 -6.42
N PHE A 294 -1.99 16.92 -7.48
CA PHE A 294 -0.82 16.38 -8.20
C PHE A 294 -0.84 16.63 -9.72
N ALA A 295 -1.79 17.42 -10.21
CA ALA A 295 -1.77 17.83 -11.61
C ALA A 295 -0.52 18.63 -11.95
N LEU A 296 -0.24 18.76 -13.24
CA LEU A 296 0.76 19.70 -13.74
C LEU A 296 0.37 21.13 -13.32
N PRO A 297 1.21 21.87 -12.57
CA PRO A 297 0.90 23.25 -12.24
C PRO A 297 0.75 24.13 -13.49
N GLU A 298 -0.22 25.06 -13.50
CA GLU A 298 -0.60 25.88 -14.65
C GLU A 298 0.57 26.64 -15.32
N ASN A 299 1.59 27.00 -14.56
CA ASN A 299 2.74 27.78 -15.03
C ASN A 299 4.01 26.94 -15.24
N GLN A 300 3.89 25.61 -15.28
CA GLN A 300 5.02 24.72 -15.45
C GLN A 300 4.91 23.90 -16.74
N SER A 301 6.06 23.64 -17.35
CA SER A 301 6.18 22.79 -18.56
C SER A 301 6.60 21.35 -18.24
N ALA A 302 6.82 21.04 -16.96
CA ALA A 302 7.27 19.73 -16.50
C ALA A 302 6.65 19.42 -15.13
N ILE A 303 6.28 18.16 -14.95
CA ILE A 303 5.71 17.61 -13.71
C ILE A 303 6.79 16.97 -12.85
N SER A 304 6.73 17.14 -11.53
CA SER A 304 7.67 16.46 -10.64
C SER A 304 7.44 14.94 -10.64
N MET A 305 8.50 14.17 -10.44
CA MET A 305 8.37 12.71 -10.29
C MET A 305 7.58 12.33 -9.03
N TRP A 306 7.54 13.21 -8.02
CA TRP A 306 6.65 13.06 -6.87
C TRP A 306 5.18 13.10 -7.28
N ASN A 307 4.79 14.06 -8.10
CA ASN A 307 3.43 14.14 -8.63
C ASN A 307 3.11 12.92 -9.51
N VAL A 308 4.00 12.54 -10.43
CA VAL A 308 3.83 11.33 -11.25
C VAL A 308 3.61 10.08 -10.39
N TYR A 309 4.39 9.92 -9.31
CA TYR A 309 4.21 8.82 -8.35
C TYR A 309 2.83 8.83 -7.72
N ASN A 310 2.36 10.01 -7.28
CA ASN A 310 1.05 10.15 -6.66
C ASN A 310 -0.10 9.93 -7.68
N LEU A 311 0.07 10.32 -8.94
CA LEU A 311 -0.88 9.99 -10.00
C LEU A 311 -0.99 8.47 -10.23
N LEU A 312 0.14 7.75 -10.23
CA LEU A 312 0.16 6.30 -10.38
C LEU A 312 -0.49 5.59 -9.18
N THR A 313 -0.13 5.98 -7.96
CA THR A 313 -0.70 5.40 -6.73
C THR A 313 -2.16 5.79 -6.55
N GLY A 314 -2.57 6.99 -6.99
CA GLY A 314 -3.96 7.44 -7.03
C GLY A 314 -4.82 6.58 -7.96
N ALA A 315 -4.36 6.35 -9.20
CA ALA A 315 -5.05 5.47 -10.15
C ALA A 315 -5.19 4.03 -9.64
N ASN A 316 -4.25 3.59 -8.80
CA ASN A 316 -4.28 2.26 -8.19
C ASN A 316 -5.44 2.05 -7.21
N LYS A 317 -6.05 3.11 -6.65
CA LYS A 317 -7.24 2.98 -5.78
C LYS A 317 -8.41 2.28 -6.47
N SER A 318 -8.47 2.31 -7.80
CA SER A 318 -9.43 1.57 -8.60
C SER A 318 -9.15 0.07 -8.70
N SER A 319 -8.06 -0.43 -8.13
CA SER A 319 -7.71 -1.85 -8.14
C SER A 319 -8.54 -2.66 -7.16
N TYR A 320 -8.83 -3.92 -7.53
CA TYR A 320 -9.38 -4.88 -6.58
C TYR A 320 -8.38 -5.18 -5.46
N ILE A 321 -8.90 -5.58 -4.29
CA ILE A 321 -8.12 -5.85 -3.07
C ILE A 321 -6.91 -6.76 -3.34
N ASP A 322 -7.09 -7.85 -4.06
CA ASP A 322 -6.06 -8.86 -4.34
C ASP A 322 -4.87 -8.34 -5.17
N ASN A 323 -5.07 -7.30 -5.99
CA ASN A 323 -4.03 -6.72 -6.84
C ASN A 323 -3.49 -5.38 -6.33
N PHE A 324 -4.12 -4.81 -5.30
CA PHE A 324 -3.84 -3.45 -4.87
C PHE A 324 -2.38 -3.26 -4.41
N LEU A 325 -1.87 -4.14 -3.54
CA LEU A 325 -0.51 -4.03 -3.02
C LEU A 325 0.56 -4.32 -4.09
N ASP A 326 0.32 -5.29 -4.97
CA ASP A 326 1.24 -5.57 -6.08
C ASP A 326 1.38 -4.36 -7.01
N ARG A 327 0.26 -3.68 -7.29
CA ARG A 327 0.25 -2.46 -8.10
C ARG A 327 0.82 -1.25 -7.37
N SER A 328 0.66 -1.17 -6.04
CA SER A 328 1.33 -0.14 -5.23
C SER A 328 2.85 -0.27 -5.33
N LEU A 329 3.38 -1.50 -5.16
CA LEU A 329 4.81 -1.75 -5.38
C LEU A 329 5.21 -1.46 -6.83
N ASN A 330 4.40 -1.87 -7.81
CA ASN A 330 4.68 -1.62 -9.22
C ASN A 330 4.74 -0.12 -9.54
N ALA A 331 3.88 0.71 -8.94
CA ALA A 331 3.95 2.17 -9.06
C ALA A 331 5.31 2.71 -8.59
N THR A 332 5.81 2.24 -7.45
CA THR A 332 7.14 2.59 -6.93
C THR A 332 8.24 2.17 -7.92
N GLN A 333 8.21 0.93 -8.39
CA GLN A 333 9.20 0.40 -9.34
C GLN A 333 9.21 1.16 -10.67
N LEU A 334 8.02 1.51 -11.19
CA LEU A 334 7.90 2.31 -12.41
C LEU A 334 8.47 3.71 -12.21
N THR A 335 8.15 4.36 -11.09
CA THR A 335 8.64 5.71 -10.78
C THR A 335 10.16 5.71 -10.59
N GLU A 336 10.72 4.73 -9.89
CA GLU A 336 12.17 4.56 -9.76
C GLU A 336 12.84 4.35 -11.13
N GLY A 337 12.23 3.52 -11.99
CA GLY A 337 12.72 3.27 -13.34
C GLY A 337 12.71 4.53 -14.20
N LEU A 338 11.60 5.28 -14.17
CA LEU A 338 11.47 6.56 -14.88
C LEU A 338 12.48 7.59 -14.35
N ASN A 339 12.63 7.70 -13.04
CA ASN A 339 13.57 8.61 -12.42
C ASN A 339 15.02 8.31 -12.86
N LYS A 340 15.41 7.04 -12.85
CA LYS A 340 16.72 6.60 -13.36
C LYS A 340 16.91 6.95 -14.85
N ALA A 341 15.85 6.80 -15.66
CA ALA A 341 15.87 7.11 -17.08
C ALA A 341 16.10 8.60 -17.34
N LEU A 342 15.52 9.50 -16.55
CA LEU A 342 15.72 10.94 -16.65
C LEU A 342 17.17 11.34 -16.41
N TYR A 343 17.90 10.63 -15.58
CA TYR A 343 19.33 10.86 -15.31
C TYR A 343 20.27 10.09 -16.24
N GLY A 344 19.77 9.46 -17.30
CA GLY A 344 20.59 8.67 -18.22
C GLY A 344 21.13 7.37 -17.63
N LEU A 345 20.68 6.98 -16.42
CA LEU A 345 21.11 5.77 -15.71
C LEU A 345 20.16 4.59 -16.00
N SER A 346 19.41 4.63 -17.08
CA SER A 346 18.28 3.75 -17.33
C SER A 346 18.67 2.32 -17.59
N LEU A 347 18.01 1.41 -16.85
CA LEU A 347 17.81 0.02 -17.25
C LEU A 347 16.75 -0.09 -18.37
N ILE A 348 15.97 0.95 -18.60
CA ILE A 348 15.03 1.08 -19.70
C ILE A 348 15.78 1.79 -20.84
N HIS A 349 16.69 1.10 -21.51
CA HIS A 349 17.14 1.54 -22.82
C HIS A 349 15.94 1.45 -23.77
N ILE A 350 15.13 2.50 -23.75
CA ILE A 350 14.34 2.89 -24.89
C ILE A 350 15.32 3.69 -25.78
N SER A 351 16.45 3.09 -26.09
CA SER A 351 17.27 3.55 -27.17
C SER A 351 16.50 3.26 -28.44
N GLU A 352 15.89 4.27 -29.02
CA GLU A 352 15.73 4.26 -30.47
C GLU A 352 17.12 4.00 -31.03
N PRO A 353 17.30 2.98 -31.87
CA PRO A 353 18.50 2.94 -32.66
C PRO A 353 18.46 4.23 -33.49
N THR A 354 19.32 5.20 -33.16
CA THR A 354 19.71 6.26 -34.06
C THR A 354 20.28 5.56 -35.29
N ARG A 355 19.45 5.26 -36.28
CA ARG A 355 19.93 4.97 -37.60
C ARG A 355 20.42 6.30 -38.17
N PRO A 356 21.71 6.43 -38.43
CA PRO A 356 22.16 7.54 -39.25
C PRO A 356 21.53 7.35 -40.64
N TYR A 357 20.84 8.37 -41.10
CA TYR A 357 20.51 8.48 -42.50
C TYR A 357 21.76 8.80 -43.31
#